data_8626c07b3ea7ab053da0ebc127860d97
#
_entry.id   8626c07b3ea7ab053da0ebc127860d97
#
_cell.length_a   1.000
_cell.length_b   1.000
_cell.length_c   1.000
_cell.angle_alpha   90.00
_cell.angle_beta   90.00
_cell.angle_gamma   90.00
#
_symmetry.space_group_name_H-M   'P 1'
#
loop_
_entity.id
_entity.type
_entity.pdbx_description
1 polymer ?
#
loop_
_entity_poly.entity_id
_entity_poly.type
_entity_poly.pdbx_seq_one_letter_code
_entity_poly.pdbx_strand_id
1 'polypeptide(L)'
;MFAEIVAAVLFPLVLFYMYKSAFKKPDNFPPGPPSLPVYGAYFLLHAISPNNLAGAFIKLGRRYKTRLVGCYLGPFPAVVANGPALVKEVLNREEFDGRLDIILGRLRAFWKQLGIFFTDGYFWHTQRRFSLRYMRDFGFGRRCVELEDAITHEIKEMIDMRINGPRNDDEKKLVNGELVYLPHYLSVPFINGMLHVFSGMTLPRGDYPTLWDLARNTLRFQRGSNDLGGAISLTPWLKELFPKWSGYKDLYQGTKFLTDFFRKLIEHAMATHEDSHDRHFLDMYIRKMKEEIRDTGRTTFSVDQLILICTDYMFPSATAGESVIQILVEQMFLHPEIQDKIHEEIDRVVGRDRMPNLDDRKNMPYTEACLREMLRFETTVPLAVPHRCVVDTTLDGYHIAENTAVGVNLTSLHIDKDLWGDPEVFRPERFIKNGRLDVASDKSLPFGAGRRLCAGETYARQCMFQVFASFMQAFDVSTADGRPLTKPARRIQGIITTIPEGWVRVTPRI
;
A
#
# COMPACT_ATOMS: atom_id res chain seq x y z
N MET A 1 8.17 -25.78 50.08
CA MET A 1 8.95 -24.85 50.92
C MET A 1 10.14 -24.19 50.19
N PHE A 2 11.18 -24.94 49.71
CA PHE A 2 12.30 -24.33 48.97
C PHE A 2 11.89 -23.64 47.69
N ALA A 3 11.10 -24.28 46.85
CA ALA A 3 10.59 -23.71 45.60
C ALA A 3 9.69 -22.46 45.80
N GLU A 4 8.89 -22.43 46.84
CA GLU A 4 8.04 -21.31 47.20
C GLU A 4 8.87 -20.12 47.70
N ILE A 5 9.94 -20.35 48.47
CA ILE A 5 10.87 -19.29 48.92
C ILE A 5 11.61 -18.74 47.72
N VAL A 6 12.09 -19.57 46.81
CA VAL A 6 12.77 -19.13 45.57
C VAL A 6 11.82 -18.33 44.70
N ALA A 7 10.57 -18.75 44.53
CA ALA A 7 9.57 -18.00 43.79
C ALA A 7 9.22 -16.67 44.45
N ALA A 8 9.09 -16.64 45.77
CA ALA A 8 8.80 -15.41 46.54
C ALA A 8 9.93 -14.36 46.47
N VAL A 9 11.17 -14.76 46.26
CA VAL A 9 12.31 -13.87 46.09
C VAL A 9 12.50 -13.48 44.60
N LEU A 10 12.44 -14.44 43.70
CA LEU A 10 12.66 -14.19 42.26
C LEU A 10 11.55 -13.36 41.64
N PHE A 11 10.30 -13.58 42.04
CA PHE A 11 9.17 -12.88 41.44
C PHE A 11 9.23 -11.35 41.68
N PRO A 12 9.45 -10.83 42.90
CA PRO A 12 9.64 -9.40 43.08
C PRO A 12 10.88 -8.82 42.38
N LEU A 13 11.98 -9.58 42.31
CA LEU A 13 13.19 -9.16 41.59
C LEU A 13 12.93 -9.05 40.09
N VAL A 14 12.23 -10.01 39.53
CA VAL A 14 11.81 -9.98 38.13
C VAL A 14 10.88 -8.79 37.86
N LEU A 15 9.88 -8.58 38.72
CA LEU A 15 8.98 -7.44 38.62
C LEU A 15 9.72 -6.10 38.76
N PHE A 16 10.65 -6.00 39.68
CA PHE A 16 11.49 -4.78 39.86
C PHE A 16 12.38 -4.53 38.64
N TYR A 17 13.01 -5.58 38.08
CA TYR A 17 13.80 -5.46 36.87
C TYR A 17 12.94 -5.10 35.65
N MET A 18 11.76 -5.69 35.52
CA MET A 18 10.78 -5.34 34.51
C MET A 18 10.33 -3.88 34.63
N TYR A 19 10.01 -3.43 35.84
CA TYR A 19 9.65 -2.04 36.09
C TYR A 19 10.79 -1.08 35.72
N LYS A 20 12.00 -1.34 36.21
CA LYS A 20 13.18 -0.52 35.89
C LYS A 20 13.48 -0.49 34.38
N SER A 21 13.34 -1.63 33.70
CA SER A 21 13.54 -1.75 32.27
C SER A 21 12.47 -1.01 31.46
N ALA A 22 11.22 -1.01 31.92
CA ALA A 22 10.09 -0.38 31.21
C ALA A 22 10.26 1.14 31.04
N PHE A 23 11.00 1.79 31.94
CA PHE A 23 11.22 3.24 31.92
C PHE A 23 12.64 3.65 31.48
N LYS A 24 13.51 2.66 31.22
CA LYS A 24 14.86 2.95 30.76
C LYS A 24 14.83 3.34 29.29
N LYS A 25 15.21 4.57 29.00
CA LYS A 25 15.40 5.08 27.63
C LYS A 25 16.84 5.56 27.46
N PRO A 26 17.38 5.57 26.24
CA PRO A 26 18.66 6.23 25.96
C PRO A 26 18.64 7.71 26.36
N ASP A 27 19.81 8.27 26.64
CA ASP A 27 19.95 9.69 26.92
C ASP A 27 19.49 10.50 25.70
N ASN A 28 18.77 11.60 25.97
CA ASN A 28 18.19 12.46 24.95
C ASN A 28 17.29 11.74 23.92
N PHE A 29 16.62 10.63 24.34
CA PHE A 29 15.62 9.94 23.51
C PHE A 29 14.26 10.66 23.58
N PRO A 30 13.48 10.72 22.48
CA PRO A 30 12.19 11.40 22.48
C PRO A 30 11.20 10.89 23.53
N PRO A 31 10.35 11.76 24.10
CA PRO A 31 9.35 11.35 25.08
C PRO A 31 8.29 10.42 24.44
N GLY A 32 7.72 9.56 25.29
CA GLY A 32 6.69 8.62 24.83
C GLY A 32 6.35 7.58 25.90
N PRO A 33 5.51 6.58 25.57
CA PRO A 33 4.98 5.63 26.52
C PRO A 33 6.08 4.75 27.12
N PRO A 34 5.82 4.14 28.30
CA PRO A 34 6.71 3.14 28.87
C PRO A 34 6.76 1.89 28.00
N SER A 35 7.81 1.10 28.16
CA SER A 35 8.05 -0.12 27.41
C SER A 35 7.79 -1.33 28.28
N LEU A 36 6.88 -2.21 27.85
CA LEU A 36 6.68 -3.51 28.49
C LEU A 36 7.76 -4.51 27.99
N PRO A 37 8.15 -5.47 28.80
CA PRO A 37 9.08 -6.51 28.38
C PRO A 37 8.58 -7.24 27.13
N VAL A 38 9.49 -7.63 26.24
CA VAL A 38 9.26 -8.34 24.97
C VAL A 38 8.53 -7.49 23.92
N TYR A 39 7.42 -6.85 24.26
CA TYR A 39 6.56 -6.16 23.29
C TYR A 39 6.76 -4.63 23.24
N GLY A 40 7.54 -4.07 24.15
CA GLY A 40 7.69 -2.61 24.23
C GLY A 40 6.35 -1.91 24.46
N ALA A 41 6.05 -0.90 23.67
CA ALA A 41 4.81 -0.13 23.76
C ALA A 41 3.66 -0.72 22.92
N TYR A 42 3.85 -1.84 22.22
CA TYR A 42 2.89 -2.37 21.23
C TYR A 42 1.46 -2.48 21.76
N PHE A 43 1.26 -3.17 22.88
CA PHE A 43 -0.08 -3.33 23.48
C PHE A 43 -0.64 -2.02 24.03
N LEU A 44 0.20 -1.12 24.53
CA LEU A 44 -0.23 0.20 24.98
C LEU A 44 -0.73 1.07 23.81
N LEU A 45 -0.07 0.99 22.66
CA LEU A 45 -0.52 1.68 21.44
C LEU A 45 -1.90 1.19 21.00
N HIS A 46 -2.12 -0.12 21.00
CA HIS A 46 -3.43 -0.69 20.69
C HIS A 46 -4.50 -0.34 21.73
N ALA A 47 -4.15 -0.24 23.02
CA ALA A 47 -5.08 0.21 24.05
C ALA A 47 -5.46 1.70 23.89
N ILE A 48 -4.53 2.55 23.44
CA ILE A 48 -4.77 3.98 23.18
C ILE A 48 -5.67 4.20 21.96
N SER A 49 -5.46 3.42 20.92
CA SER A 49 -6.24 3.52 19.67
C SER A 49 -6.32 2.15 19.01
N PRO A 50 -7.37 1.37 19.31
CA PRO A 50 -7.53 0.02 18.75
C PRO A 50 -7.53 0.03 17.22
N ASN A 51 -6.70 -0.81 16.63
CA ASN A 51 -6.55 -0.95 15.17
C ASN A 51 -6.22 0.37 14.43
N ASN A 52 -5.58 1.34 15.09
CA ASN A 52 -5.16 2.60 14.47
C ASN A 52 -3.89 3.13 15.16
N LEU A 53 -2.74 2.57 14.78
CA LEU A 53 -1.45 2.98 15.35
C LEU A 53 -1.10 4.43 15.04
N ALA A 54 -1.42 4.93 13.84
CA ALA A 54 -1.21 6.33 13.48
C ALA A 54 -1.98 7.27 14.44
N GLY A 55 -3.24 6.95 14.71
CA GLY A 55 -4.05 7.68 15.71
C GLY A 55 -3.48 7.59 17.13
N ALA A 56 -2.90 6.44 17.51
CA ALA A 56 -2.23 6.31 18.82
C ALA A 56 -1.04 7.27 18.92
N PHE A 57 -0.19 7.35 17.91
CA PHE A 57 0.96 8.28 17.92
C PHE A 57 0.54 9.75 17.88
N ILE A 58 -0.57 10.12 17.23
CA ILE A 58 -1.12 11.49 17.30
C ILE A 58 -1.55 11.82 18.74
N LYS A 59 -2.29 10.91 19.39
CA LYS A 59 -2.71 11.09 20.79
C LYS A 59 -1.53 11.19 21.74
N LEU A 60 -0.49 10.38 21.55
CA LEU A 60 0.74 10.43 22.34
C LEU A 60 1.52 11.73 22.12
N GLY A 61 1.64 12.19 20.87
CA GLY A 61 2.26 13.47 20.57
C GLY A 61 1.59 14.64 21.31
N ARG A 62 0.26 14.65 21.33
CA ARG A 62 -0.51 15.65 22.13
C ARG A 62 -0.28 15.50 23.62
N ARG A 63 -0.28 14.26 24.14
CA ARG A 63 -0.07 13.97 25.57
C ARG A 63 1.31 14.39 26.06
N TYR A 64 2.35 14.11 25.29
CA TYR A 64 3.74 14.43 25.63
C TYR A 64 4.19 15.81 25.12
N LYS A 65 3.31 16.54 24.43
CA LYS A 65 3.59 17.87 23.84
C LYS A 65 4.82 17.83 22.92
N THR A 66 4.93 16.80 22.09
CA THR A 66 6.03 16.59 21.16
C THR A 66 5.53 16.19 19.77
N ARG A 67 6.27 16.58 18.74
CA ARG A 67 6.05 16.10 17.37
C ARG A 67 6.76 14.77 17.11
N LEU A 68 7.80 14.45 17.87
CA LEU A 68 8.55 13.21 17.77
C LEU A 68 8.27 12.33 18.99
N VAL A 69 7.55 11.23 18.79
CA VAL A 69 7.22 10.28 19.86
C VAL A 69 8.21 9.13 19.85
N GLY A 70 8.91 8.89 20.96
CA GLY A 70 9.86 7.79 21.10
C GLY A 70 9.32 6.65 21.95
N CYS A 71 9.48 5.41 21.48
CA CYS A 71 9.08 4.19 22.19
C CYS A 71 9.97 3.02 21.80
N TYR A 72 9.75 1.87 22.46
CA TYR A 72 10.25 0.60 21.97
C TYR A 72 9.11 -0.20 21.35
N LEU A 73 9.35 -0.78 20.19
CA LEU A 73 8.45 -1.72 19.52
C LEU A 73 9.12 -3.09 19.52
N GLY A 74 8.76 -3.92 20.50
CA GLY A 74 9.53 -5.11 20.80
C GLY A 74 10.98 -4.75 21.17
N PRO A 75 11.98 -5.34 20.53
CA PRO A 75 13.39 -5.02 20.78
C PRO A 75 13.87 -3.74 20.09
N PHE A 76 13.08 -3.16 19.18
CA PHE A 76 13.51 -2.04 18.35
C PHE A 76 13.23 -0.70 19.03
N PRO A 77 14.27 0.15 19.26
CA PRO A 77 14.03 1.56 19.54
C PRO A 77 13.34 2.17 18.33
N ALA A 78 12.28 2.93 18.56
CA ALA A 78 11.45 3.50 17.54
C ALA A 78 11.09 4.94 17.83
N VAL A 79 11.10 5.77 16.80
CA VAL A 79 10.60 7.14 16.85
C VAL A 79 9.57 7.34 15.75
N VAL A 80 8.52 8.11 16.02
CA VAL A 80 7.47 8.40 15.04
C VAL A 80 7.29 9.91 14.90
N ALA A 81 7.52 10.40 13.69
CA ALA A 81 7.38 11.80 13.33
C ALA A 81 5.91 12.14 13.05
N ASN A 82 5.37 13.17 13.72
CA ASN A 82 4.03 13.70 13.51
C ASN A 82 4.09 15.15 12.99
N GLY A 83 3.09 15.52 12.23
CA GLY A 83 2.91 16.85 11.66
C GLY A 83 3.69 17.11 10.38
N PRO A 84 3.23 18.09 9.57
CA PRO A 84 3.72 18.28 8.20
C PRO A 84 5.22 18.55 8.07
N ALA A 85 5.78 19.38 8.97
CA ALA A 85 7.19 19.76 8.91
C ALA A 85 8.11 18.57 9.17
N LEU A 86 7.88 17.83 10.27
CA LEU A 86 8.75 16.74 10.68
C LEU A 86 8.62 15.52 9.75
N VAL A 87 7.38 15.24 9.28
CA VAL A 87 7.12 14.22 8.27
C VAL A 87 7.94 14.49 7.00
N LYS A 88 7.92 15.73 6.49
CA LYS A 88 8.70 16.11 5.30
C LYS A 88 10.20 16.06 5.55
N GLU A 89 10.65 16.45 6.74
CA GLU A 89 12.07 16.38 7.10
C GLU A 89 12.57 14.95 7.04
N VAL A 90 11.90 14.00 7.70
CA VAL A 90 12.31 12.58 7.69
C VAL A 90 12.32 12.00 6.28
N LEU A 91 11.30 12.28 5.47
CA LEU A 91 11.19 11.74 4.11
C LEU A 91 12.27 12.23 3.14
N ASN A 92 12.92 13.37 3.43
CA ASN A 92 13.92 13.97 2.54
C ASN A 92 15.37 13.81 3.05
N ARG A 93 15.57 13.23 4.23
CA ARG A 93 16.91 13.04 4.82
C ARG A 93 17.42 11.63 4.55
N GLU A 94 18.64 11.55 4.01
CA GLU A 94 19.29 10.28 3.64
C GLU A 94 19.59 9.38 4.85
N GLU A 95 19.81 9.97 6.01
CA GLU A 95 20.05 9.25 7.27
C GLU A 95 18.87 8.34 7.65
N PHE A 96 17.67 8.59 7.11
CA PHE A 96 16.47 7.81 7.34
C PHE A 96 16.06 6.93 6.16
N ASP A 97 16.92 6.73 5.16
CA ASP A 97 16.63 5.92 3.98
C ASP A 97 16.71 4.40 4.20
N GLY A 98 17.19 3.95 5.35
CA GLY A 98 17.31 2.53 5.68
C GLY A 98 15.95 1.82 5.81
N ARG A 99 15.97 0.50 5.83
CA ARG A 99 14.82 -0.37 6.10
C ARG A 99 15.10 -1.31 7.26
N LEU A 100 14.10 -1.56 8.06
CA LEU A 100 14.19 -2.52 9.16
C LEU A 100 14.27 -3.94 8.62
N ASP A 101 15.21 -4.71 9.18
CA ASP A 101 15.29 -6.15 8.93
C ASP A 101 14.32 -6.89 9.86
N ILE A 102 13.11 -7.05 9.40
CA ILE A 102 12.04 -7.70 10.15
C ILE A 102 11.64 -9.03 9.50
N ILE A 103 11.06 -9.93 10.30
CA ILE A 103 10.66 -11.26 9.81
C ILE A 103 9.73 -11.19 8.61
N LEU A 104 8.87 -10.19 8.52
CA LEU A 104 7.97 -9.99 7.39
C LEU A 104 8.74 -9.79 6.07
N GLY A 105 9.81 -8.98 6.09
CA GLY A 105 10.67 -8.77 4.93
C GLY A 105 11.36 -10.05 4.48
N ARG A 106 11.89 -10.83 5.44
CA ARG A 106 12.58 -12.09 5.16
C ARG A 106 11.64 -13.22 4.74
N LEU A 107 10.47 -13.33 5.38
CA LEU A 107 9.47 -14.35 5.07
C LEU A 107 9.05 -14.31 3.60
N ARG A 108 8.79 -13.13 3.09
CA ARG A 108 8.36 -12.92 1.70
C ARG A 108 9.49 -13.09 0.69
N ALA A 109 10.74 -13.03 1.12
CA ALA A 109 11.95 -12.98 0.30
C ALA A 109 12.82 -14.23 0.49
N PHE A 110 12.22 -15.42 0.61
CA PHE A 110 12.93 -16.69 0.76
C PHE A 110 13.94 -16.68 1.92
N TRP A 111 13.61 -15.99 3.02
CA TRP A 111 14.49 -15.76 4.19
C TRP A 111 15.77 -14.96 3.89
N LYS A 112 15.82 -14.30 2.72
CA LYS A 112 16.90 -13.39 2.31
C LYS A 112 16.44 -11.93 2.44
N GLN A 113 17.30 -10.98 2.14
CA GLN A 113 16.98 -9.57 1.95
C GLN A 113 16.93 -9.28 0.45
N LEU A 114 15.74 -9.42 -0.16
CA LEU A 114 15.51 -9.23 -1.57
C LEU A 114 14.32 -8.29 -1.82
N GLY A 115 14.14 -7.89 -3.07
CA GLY A 115 13.14 -6.91 -3.49
C GLY A 115 13.62 -5.48 -3.32
N ILE A 116 12.67 -4.54 -3.35
CA ILE A 116 12.91 -3.10 -3.20
C ILE A 116 12.17 -2.46 -2.03
N PHE A 117 11.25 -3.19 -1.37
CA PHE A 117 10.50 -2.67 -0.23
C PHE A 117 11.30 -2.64 1.07
N PHE A 118 11.95 -3.78 1.41
CA PHE A 118 12.61 -4.02 2.69
C PHE A 118 14.14 -4.11 2.56
N THR A 119 14.69 -3.58 1.49
CA THR A 119 16.13 -3.49 1.23
C THR A 119 16.59 -2.04 1.23
N ASP A 120 17.88 -1.80 1.47
CA ASP A 120 18.49 -0.48 1.44
C ASP A 120 19.91 -0.51 0.86
N GLY A 121 20.63 0.60 0.96
CA GLY A 121 21.99 0.76 0.51
C GLY A 121 22.18 0.58 -1.00
N TYR A 122 23.40 0.13 -1.39
CA TYR A 122 23.78 -0.03 -2.79
C TYR A 122 22.89 -1.03 -3.55
N PHE A 123 22.55 -2.15 -2.91
CA PHE A 123 21.67 -3.17 -3.49
C PHE A 123 20.31 -2.60 -3.90
N TRP A 124 19.64 -1.93 -2.96
CA TRP A 124 18.36 -1.27 -3.23
C TRP A 124 18.47 -0.23 -4.33
N HIS A 125 19.50 0.63 -4.26
CA HIS A 125 19.70 1.70 -5.25
C HIS A 125 19.84 1.13 -6.66
N THR A 126 20.66 0.09 -6.83
CA THR A 126 20.89 -0.57 -8.12
C THR A 126 19.61 -1.17 -8.66
N GLN A 127 18.89 -1.97 -7.85
CA GLN A 127 17.70 -2.67 -8.27
C GLN A 127 16.52 -1.71 -8.55
N ARG A 128 16.31 -0.71 -7.68
CA ARG A 128 15.28 0.30 -7.87
C ARG A 128 15.55 1.15 -9.12
N ARG A 129 16.77 1.62 -9.31
CA ARG A 129 17.15 2.43 -10.47
C ARG A 129 16.96 1.65 -11.77
N PHE A 130 17.38 0.39 -11.79
CA PHE A 130 17.20 -0.48 -12.95
C PHE A 130 15.71 -0.67 -13.27
N SER A 131 14.93 -1.15 -12.31
CA SER A 131 13.51 -1.45 -12.55
C SER A 131 12.75 -0.20 -13.00
N LEU A 132 12.89 0.95 -12.32
CA LEU A 132 12.19 2.18 -12.72
C LEU A 132 12.62 2.69 -14.09
N ARG A 133 13.90 2.58 -14.44
CA ARG A 133 14.40 3.02 -15.76
C ARG A 133 13.74 2.21 -16.89
N TYR A 134 13.76 0.90 -16.76
CA TYR A 134 13.32 0.01 -17.85
C TYR A 134 11.80 -0.21 -17.87
N MET A 135 11.13 -0.31 -16.73
CA MET A 135 9.66 -0.38 -16.70
C MET A 135 8.99 0.89 -17.23
N ARG A 136 9.68 2.05 -17.18
CA ARG A 136 9.18 3.29 -17.77
C ARG A 136 8.86 3.13 -19.26
N ASP A 137 9.65 2.37 -19.99
CA ASP A 137 9.48 2.19 -21.42
C ASP A 137 8.23 1.35 -21.76
N PHE A 138 7.73 0.60 -20.78
CA PHE A 138 6.49 -0.17 -20.84
C PHE A 138 5.31 0.50 -20.09
N GLY A 139 5.39 1.81 -19.87
CA GLY A 139 4.26 2.60 -19.34
C GLY A 139 4.23 2.80 -17.83
N PHE A 140 5.14 2.22 -17.06
CA PHE A 140 5.08 2.32 -15.60
C PHE A 140 5.41 3.74 -15.07
N GLY A 141 6.31 4.46 -15.70
CA GLY A 141 6.75 5.79 -15.23
C GLY A 141 6.36 6.95 -16.15
N ARG A 142 5.76 6.65 -17.30
CA ARG A 142 5.25 7.62 -18.28
C ARG A 142 4.04 7.05 -18.98
N ARG A 143 3.30 7.89 -19.68
CA ARG A 143 2.19 7.42 -20.52
C ARG A 143 2.72 6.51 -21.64
N CYS A 144 2.05 5.39 -21.86
CA CYS A 144 2.29 4.43 -22.94
C CYS A 144 0.93 4.00 -23.50
N VAL A 145 0.75 4.18 -24.80
CA VAL A 145 -0.56 3.93 -25.46
C VAL A 145 -0.93 2.45 -25.37
N GLU A 146 0.04 1.57 -25.57
CA GLU A 146 -0.18 0.12 -25.51
C GLU A 146 -0.67 -0.34 -24.14
N LEU A 147 -0.13 0.24 -23.04
CA LEU A 147 -0.59 -0.04 -21.69
C LEU A 147 -1.97 0.58 -21.43
N GLU A 148 -2.22 1.79 -21.92
CA GLU A 148 -3.52 2.46 -21.82
C GLU A 148 -4.61 1.65 -22.51
N ASP A 149 -4.32 1.13 -23.71
CA ASP A 149 -5.24 0.28 -24.47
C ASP A 149 -5.49 -1.06 -23.79
N ALA A 150 -4.44 -1.70 -23.24
CA ALA A 150 -4.57 -2.94 -22.47
C ALA A 150 -5.48 -2.73 -21.24
N ILE A 151 -5.27 -1.67 -20.45
CA ILE A 151 -6.12 -1.33 -19.30
C ILE A 151 -7.55 -1.04 -19.76
N THR A 152 -7.73 -0.31 -20.87
CA THR A 152 -9.05 0.01 -21.42
C THR A 152 -9.79 -1.25 -21.84
N HIS A 153 -9.09 -2.22 -22.43
CA HIS A 153 -9.67 -3.52 -22.77
C HIS A 153 -10.20 -4.25 -21.53
N GLU A 154 -9.41 -4.31 -20.47
CA GLU A 154 -9.82 -4.95 -19.20
C GLU A 154 -11.02 -4.25 -18.55
N ILE A 155 -11.07 -2.93 -18.65
CA ILE A 155 -12.23 -2.16 -18.15
C ILE A 155 -13.49 -2.49 -18.96
N LYS A 156 -13.38 -2.65 -20.29
CA LYS A 156 -14.51 -3.07 -21.14
C LYS A 156 -15.03 -4.46 -20.76
N GLU A 157 -14.13 -5.43 -20.54
CA GLU A 157 -14.52 -6.77 -20.10
C GLU A 157 -15.19 -6.74 -18.71
N MET A 158 -14.69 -5.88 -17.80
CA MET A 158 -15.29 -5.67 -16.48
C MET A 158 -16.72 -5.08 -16.60
N ILE A 159 -16.92 -4.06 -17.45
CA ILE A 159 -18.23 -3.46 -17.69
C ILE A 159 -19.18 -4.48 -18.36
N ASP A 160 -18.68 -5.21 -19.37
CA ASP A 160 -19.42 -6.27 -20.06
C ASP A 160 -19.93 -7.36 -19.12
N MET A 161 -19.09 -7.78 -18.16
CA MET A 161 -19.48 -8.76 -17.13
C MET A 161 -20.72 -8.32 -16.34
N ARG A 162 -20.89 -7.02 -16.09
CA ARG A 162 -22.07 -6.51 -15.40
C ARG A 162 -23.25 -6.29 -16.34
N ILE A 163 -23.04 -5.75 -17.54
CA ILE A 163 -24.13 -5.40 -18.48
C ILE A 163 -24.71 -6.66 -19.12
N ASN A 164 -23.89 -7.53 -19.68
CA ASN A 164 -24.28 -8.73 -20.40
C ASN A 164 -24.33 -9.98 -19.51
N GLY A 165 -23.91 -9.85 -18.25
CA GLY A 165 -23.94 -10.90 -17.25
C GLY A 165 -22.68 -11.76 -17.21
N PRO A 166 -22.53 -12.54 -16.11
CA PRO A 166 -21.41 -13.43 -15.90
C PRO A 166 -21.44 -14.62 -16.88
N ARG A 167 -20.26 -14.99 -17.44
CA ARG A 167 -20.09 -16.09 -18.38
C ARG A 167 -19.80 -17.44 -17.71
N ASN A 168 -19.42 -17.45 -16.43
CA ASN A 168 -19.07 -18.66 -15.68
C ASN A 168 -19.37 -18.50 -14.17
N ASP A 169 -19.20 -19.59 -13.41
CA ASP A 169 -19.54 -19.60 -11.98
C ASP A 169 -18.59 -18.77 -11.12
N ASP A 170 -17.38 -18.51 -11.55
CA ASP A 170 -16.46 -17.63 -10.82
C ASP A 170 -16.87 -16.17 -10.98
N GLU A 171 -17.31 -15.76 -12.15
CA GLU A 171 -17.86 -14.42 -12.38
C GLU A 171 -19.18 -14.20 -11.60
N LYS A 172 -20.01 -15.23 -11.43
CA LYS A 172 -21.22 -15.16 -10.61
C LYS A 172 -20.93 -14.87 -9.12
N LYS A 173 -19.72 -15.14 -8.67
CA LYS A 173 -19.28 -14.76 -7.30
C LYS A 173 -19.03 -13.26 -7.16
N LEU A 174 -18.86 -12.55 -8.28
CA LEU A 174 -18.59 -11.12 -8.33
C LEU A 174 -19.73 -10.29 -8.90
N VAL A 175 -20.61 -10.89 -9.67
CA VAL A 175 -21.75 -10.21 -10.29
C VAL A 175 -23.01 -11.03 -10.10
N ASN A 176 -24.05 -10.40 -9.51
CA ASN A 176 -25.35 -11.01 -9.30
C ASN A 176 -26.46 -9.99 -9.60
N GLY A 177 -27.02 -10.07 -10.82
CA GLY A 177 -27.98 -9.08 -11.29
C GLY A 177 -27.37 -7.66 -11.31
N GLU A 178 -27.97 -6.74 -10.55
CA GLU A 178 -27.46 -5.36 -10.41
C GLU A 178 -26.35 -5.21 -9.37
N LEU A 179 -25.94 -6.27 -8.72
CA LEU A 179 -24.95 -6.23 -7.66
C LEU A 179 -23.58 -6.66 -8.16
N VAL A 180 -22.53 -5.91 -7.75
CA VAL A 180 -21.14 -6.28 -7.92
C VAL A 180 -20.44 -6.40 -6.58
N TYR A 181 -19.48 -7.33 -6.45
CA TYR A 181 -18.75 -7.59 -5.23
C TYR A 181 -17.42 -6.83 -5.20
N LEU A 182 -17.37 -5.77 -4.42
CA LEU A 182 -16.16 -4.93 -4.29
C LEU A 182 -15.26 -5.41 -3.13
N PRO A 183 -13.93 -5.24 -3.24
CA PRO A 183 -13.22 -4.57 -4.35
C PRO A 183 -12.90 -5.49 -5.53
N HIS A 184 -13.01 -6.80 -5.40
CA HIS A 184 -12.48 -7.79 -6.36
C HIS A 184 -13.00 -7.66 -7.79
N TYR A 185 -14.21 -7.12 -7.97
CA TYR A 185 -14.74 -6.78 -9.29
C TYR A 185 -13.84 -5.78 -10.04
N LEU A 186 -13.16 -4.89 -9.32
CA LEU A 186 -12.32 -3.83 -9.88
C LEU A 186 -10.84 -4.26 -10.07
N SER A 187 -10.43 -5.45 -9.61
CA SER A 187 -9.01 -5.83 -9.53
C SER A 187 -8.34 -6.08 -10.88
N VAL A 188 -9.10 -6.56 -11.86
CA VAL A 188 -8.55 -7.07 -13.13
C VAL A 188 -7.73 -6.04 -13.90
N PRO A 189 -8.19 -4.79 -14.14
CA PRO A 189 -7.41 -3.79 -14.87
C PRO A 189 -6.07 -3.46 -14.21
N PHE A 190 -6.02 -3.45 -12.87
CA PHE A 190 -4.78 -3.18 -12.12
C PHE A 190 -3.78 -4.32 -12.23
N ILE A 191 -4.24 -5.57 -12.18
CA ILE A 191 -3.37 -6.75 -12.22
C ILE A 191 -2.89 -6.99 -13.65
N ASN A 192 -3.78 -7.01 -14.64
CA ASN A 192 -3.43 -7.21 -16.04
C ASN A 192 -2.58 -6.06 -16.59
N GLY A 193 -2.84 -4.81 -16.19
CA GLY A 193 -1.96 -3.71 -16.54
C GLY A 193 -0.53 -3.91 -16.02
N MET A 194 -0.38 -4.46 -14.82
CA MET A 194 0.95 -4.77 -14.26
C MET A 194 1.62 -5.97 -14.95
N LEU A 195 0.85 -7.01 -15.30
CA LEU A 195 1.34 -8.15 -16.08
C LEU A 195 1.80 -7.71 -17.47
N HIS A 196 1.07 -6.80 -18.11
CA HIS A 196 1.47 -6.20 -19.37
C HIS A 196 2.84 -5.50 -19.28
N VAL A 197 3.07 -4.70 -18.23
CA VAL A 197 4.38 -4.06 -17.99
C VAL A 197 5.50 -5.09 -17.82
N PHE A 198 5.24 -6.20 -17.10
CA PHE A 198 6.27 -7.21 -16.84
C PHE A 198 6.59 -8.07 -18.06
N SER A 199 5.57 -8.60 -18.72
CA SER A 199 5.68 -9.67 -19.70
C SER A 199 5.05 -9.37 -21.06
N GLY A 200 4.49 -8.17 -21.25
CA GLY A 200 3.73 -7.84 -22.46
C GLY A 200 2.42 -8.62 -22.61
N MET A 201 2.06 -9.44 -21.63
CA MET A 201 0.88 -10.31 -21.66
C MET A 201 -0.18 -9.84 -20.67
N THR A 202 -1.44 -10.14 -21.00
CA THR A 202 -2.57 -10.09 -20.08
C THR A 202 -3.22 -11.46 -20.01
N LEU A 203 -3.83 -11.80 -18.89
CA LEU A 203 -4.62 -13.02 -18.77
C LEU A 203 -6.02 -12.73 -19.33
N PRO A 204 -6.52 -13.56 -20.28
CA PRO A 204 -7.83 -13.38 -20.87
C PRO A 204 -8.94 -13.64 -19.83
N ARG A 205 -10.16 -13.19 -20.12
CA ARG A 205 -11.31 -13.31 -19.21
C ARG A 205 -11.55 -14.73 -18.69
N GLY A 206 -11.27 -15.76 -19.47
CA GLY A 206 -11.37 -17.17 -19.03
C GLY A 206 -10.43 -17.51 -17.86
N ASP A 207 -9.32 -16.79 -17.73
CA ASP A 207 -8.30 -16.99 -16.70
C ASP A 207 -8.41 -15.98 -15.52
N TYR A 208 -9.42 -15.13 -15.49
CA TYR A 208 -9.65 -14.17 -14.40
C TYR A 208 -9.71 -14.79 -13.00
N PRO A 209 -10.16 -16.04 -12.80
CA PRO A 209 -10.04 -16.70 -11.50
C PRO A 209 -8.63 -16.65 -10.92
N THR A 210 -7.59 -16.76 -11.76
CA THR A 210 -6.18 -16.60 -11.34
C THR A 210 -5.88 -15.18 -10.85
N LEU A 211 -6.42 -14.15 -11.51
CA LEU A 211 -6.25 -12.74 -11.10
C LEU A 211 -6.95 -12.46 -9.77
N TRP A 212 -8.17 -12.99 -9.59
CA TRP A 212 -8.89 -12.85 -8.32
C TRP A 212 -8.20 -13.61 -7.18
N ASP A 213 -7.56 -14.74 -7.47
CA ASP A 213 -6.73 -15.43 -6.48
C ASP A 213 -5.49 -14.61 -6.13
N LEU A 214 -4.84 -13.97 -7.09
CA LEU A 214 -3.75 -13.01 -6.83
C LEU A 214 -4.24 -11.87 -5.92
N ALA A 215 -5.37 -11.22 -6.26
CA ALA A 215 -5.94 -10.14 -5.45
C ALA A 215 -6.26 -10.61 -4.02
N ARG A 216 -6.98 -11.74 -3.86
CA ARG A 216 -7.35 -12.28 -2.55
C ARG A 216 -6.14 -12.63 -1.68
N ASN A 217 -5.13 -13.30 -2.25
CA ASN A 217 -3.93 -13.67 -1.52
C ASN A 217 -3.09 -12.45 -1.15
N THR A 218 -3.04 -11.45 -2.02
CA THR A 218 -2.38 -10.17 -1.75
C THR A 218 -3.10 -9.42 -0.63
N LEU A 219 -4.42 -9.33 -0.68
CA LEU A 219 -5.22 -8.67 0.37
C LEU A 219 -5.08 -9.39 1.73
N ARG A 220 -5.06 -10.73 1.71
CA ARG A 220 -4.80 -11.53 2.93
C ARG A 220 -3.44 -11.22 3.54
N PHE A 221 -2.39 -11.16 2.73
CA PHE A 221 -1.05 -10.76 3.18
C PHE A 221 -1.06 -9.33 3.75
N GLN A 222 -1.69 -8.37 3.08
CA GLN A 222 -1.74 -6.98 3.53
C GLN A 222 -2.46 -6.82 4.87
N ARG A 223 -3.58 -7.50 5.06
CA ARG A 223 -4.35 -7.47 6.31
C ARG A 223 -3.67 -8.25 7.45
N GLY A 224 -2.95 -9.32 7.13
CA GLY A 224 -2.15 -10.08 8.09
C GLY A 224 -0.90 -9.36 8.56
N SER A 225 -0.45 -8.37 7.80
CA SER A 225 0.72 -7.54 8.07
C SER A 225 0.24 -6.17 8.50
N ASN A 226 0.05 -5.93 9.79
CA ASN A 226 -0.12 -4.54 10.24
C ASN A 226 1.20 -3.76 10.04
N ASP A 227 1.22 -2.46 10.32
CA ASP A 227 2.33 -1.53 10.07
C ASP A 227 3.73 -2.04 10.47
N LEU A 228 3.82 -3.05 11.33
CA LEU A 228 5.06 -3.66 11.81
C LEU A 228 5.09 -5.19 11.62
N GLY A 229 4.20 -5.76 10.79
CA GLY A 229 4.09 -7.20 10.61
C GLY A 229 3.46 -7.92 11.80
N GLY A 230 2.72 -7.20 12.64
CA GLY A 230 2.02 -7.76 13.80
C GLY A 230 2.92 -8.31 14.89
N ALA A 231 2.32 -9.08 15.79
CA ALA A 231 3.04 -9.72 16.90
C ALA A 231 4.19 -10.61 16.42
N ILE A 232 4.13 -11.16 15.21
CA ILE A 232 5.17 -12.04 14.66
C ILE A 232 6.50 -11.30 14.43
N SER A 233 6.49 -10.01 14.08
CA SER A 233 7.73 -9.23 13.93
C SER A 233 8.41 -8.95 15.26
N LEU A 234 7.64 -8.91 16.35
CA LEU A 234 8.14 -8.69 17.70
C LEU A 234 8.52 -10.00 18.40
N THR A 235 7.83 -11.09 18.08
CA THR A 235 8.02 -12.41 18.67
C THR A 235 8.06 -13.50 17.60
N PRO A 236 9.17 -13.62 16.85
CA PRO A 236 9.29 -14.54 15.70
C PRO A 236 9.02 -16.01 16.03
N TRP A 237 9.29 -16.45 17.24
CA TRP A 237 9.05 -17.83 17.69
C TRP A 237 7.58 -18.23 17.79
N LEU A 238 6.64 -17.26 17.79
CA LEU A 238 5.20 -17.54 17.75
C LEU A 238 4.77 -18.30 16.50
N LYS A 239 5.50 -18.18 15.40
CA LYS A 239 5.23 -18.93 14.16
C LYS A 239 5.31 -20.45 14.35
N GLU A 240 6.18 -20.91 15.25
CA GLU A 240 6.37 -22.35 15.53
C GLU A 240 5.27 -22.89 16.44
N LEU A 241 4.90 -22.15 17.48
CA LEU A 241 3.92 -22.60 18.47
C LEU A 241 2.47 -22.33 18.07
N PHE A 242 2.22 -21.17 17.46
CA PHE A 242 0.87 -20.69 17.14
C PHE A 242 0.78 -20.10 15.72
N PRO A 243 1.03 -20.90 14.65
CA PRO A 243 1.16 -20.39 13.28
C PRO A 243 -0.13 -19.73 12.72
N LYS A 244 -1.31 -20.16 13.19
CA LYS A 244 -2.58 -19.53 12.80
C LYS A 244 -2.82 -18.23 13.57
N TRP A 245 -2.68 -18.28 14.90
CA TRP A 245 -2.97 -17.15 15.77
C TRP A 245 -1.98 -15.98 15.54
N SER A 246 -0.71 -16.29 15.25
CA SER A 246 0.31 -15.27 14.94
C SER A 246 0.15 -14.61 13.56
N GLY A 247 -0.78 -15.07 12.72
CA GLY A 247 -0.93 -14.64 11.34
C GLY A 247 0.11 -15.24 10.36
N TYR A 248 1.09 -16.00 10.87
CA TYR A 248 2.17 -16.56 10.03
C TYR A 248 1.65 -17.38 8.85
N LYS A 249 0.62 -18.21 9.09
CA LYS A 249 0.08 -19.08 8.05
C LYS A 249 -0.49 -18.28 6.88
N ASP A 250 -1.23 -17.21 7.16
CA ASP A 250 -1.83 -16.38 6.12
C ASP A 250 -0.77 -15.57 5.37
N LEU A 251 0.21 -15.02 6.10
CA LEU A 251 1.36 -14.33 5.50
C LEU A 251 2.17 -15.25 4.59
N TYR A 252 2.48 -16.46 5.05
CA TYR A 252 3.24 -17.44 4.27
C TYR A 252 2.48 -17.90 3.03
N GLN A 253 1.20 -18.26 3.15
CA GLN A 253 0.39 -18.72 2.04
C GLN A 253 0.18 -17.63 0.97
N GLY A 254 -0.12 -16.40 1.40
CA GLY A 254 -0.27 -15.28 0.48
C GLY A 254 1.03 -14.98 -0.29
N THR A 255 2.16 -14.95 0.41
CA THR A 255 3.47 -14.75 -0.22
C THR A 255 3.82 -15.89 -1.18
N LYS A 256 3.63 -17.13 -0.74
CA LYS A 256 3.96 -18.32 -1.55
C LYS A 256 3.17 -18.33 -2.86
N PHE A 257 1.89 -18.02 -2.83
CA PHE A 257 1.07 -17.96 -4.04
C PHE A 257 1.63 -16.96 -5.06
N LEU A 258 1.98 -15.74 -4.61
CA LEU A 258 2.56 -14.72 -5.48
C LEU A 258 3.92 -15.13 -6.04
N THR A 259 4.81 -15.63 -5.19
CA THR A 259 6.15 -16.03 -5.63
C THR A 259 6.13 -17.24 -6.57
N ASP A 260 5.23 -18.21 -6.35
CA ASP A 260 5.06 -19.36 -7.24
C ASP A 260 4.51 -18.94 -8.61
N PHE A 261 3.57 -17.98 -8.64
CA PHE A 261 3.03 -17.42 -9.87
C PHE A 261 4.13 -16.73 -10.69
N PHE A 262 4.89 -15.83 -10.07
CA PHE A 262 5.98 -15.13 -10.78
C PHE A 262 7.14 -16.04 -11.14
N ARG A 263 7.41 -17.08 -10.37
CA ARG A 263 8.42 -18.09 -10.74
C ARG A 263 8.09 -18.73 -12.07
N LYS A 264 6.85 -19.20 -12.26
CA LYS A 264 6.40 -19.79 -13.52
C LYS A 264 6.47 -18.81 -14.69
N LEU A 265 6.05 -17.57 -14.47
CA LEU A 265 6.10 -16.53 -15.51
C LEU A 265 7.54 -16.21 -15.94
N ILE A 266 8.47 -16.13 -14.98
CA ILE A 266 9.89 -15.86 -15.24
C ILE A 266 10.58 -17.06 -15.88
N GLU A 267 10.27 -18.29 -15.46
CA GLU A 267 10.78 -19.50 -16.09
C GLU A 267 10.36 -19.58 -17.56
N HIS A 268 9.10 -19.24 -17.87
CA HIS A 268 8.62 -19.14 -19.25
C HIS A 268 9.38 -18.04 -20.02
N ALA A 269 9.55 -16.86 -19.44
CA ALA A 269 10.30 -15.77 -20.08
C ALA A 269 11.75 -16.16 -20.33
N MET A 270 12.43 -16.86 -19.40
CA MET A 270 13.79 -17.36 -19.58
C MET A 270 13.90 -18.40 -20.71
N ALA A 271 12.92 -19.29 -20.84
CA ALA A 271 12.89 -20.32 -21.87
C ALA A 271 12.64 -19.74 -23.27
N THR A 272 11.97 -18.60 -23.38
CA THR A 272 11.61 -17.92 -24.64
C THR A 272 12.43 -16.66 -24.91
N HIS A 273 13.45 -16.40 -24.08
CA HIS A 273 14.28 -15.19 -24.18
C HIS A 273 15.19 -15.24 -25.41
N GLU A 274 15.16 -14.16 -26.21
CA GLU A 274 16.02 -13.94 -27.35
C GLU A 274 17.00 -12.78 -27.03
N ASP A 275 18.30 -13.01 -27.17
CA ASP A 275 19.32 -12.00 -26.85
C ASP A 275 19.29 -10.78 -27.79
N SER A 276 18.60 -10.89 -28.94
CA SER A 276 18.51 -9.84 -29.98
C SER A 276 17.42 -8.80 -29.73
N HIS A 277 16.41 -9.12 -28.93
CA HIS A 277 15.23 -8.26 -28.77
C HIS A 277 14.59 -8.40 -27.39
N ASP A 278 14.44 -7.27 -26.69
CA ASP A 278 13.72 -7.20 -25.42
C ASP A 278 12.25 -6.86 -25.70
N ARG A 279 11.37 -7.82 -25.47
CA ARG A 279 9.93 -7.69 -25.67
C ARG A 279 9.23 -6.94 -24.52
N HIS A 280 9.79 -7.06 -23.29
CA HIS A 280 9.20 -6.59 -22.06
C HIS A 280 10.23 -6.51 -20.93
N PHE A 281 9.82 -6.02 -19.76
CA PHE A 281 10.71 -5.81 -18.62
C PHE A 281 11.46 -7.07 -18.16
N LEU A 282 10.81 -8.25 -18.19
CA LEU A 282 11.47 -9.50 -17.79
C LEU A 282 12.67 -9.81 -18.68
N ASP A 283 12.55 -9.63 -20.01
CA ASP A 283 13.66 -9.86 -20.95
C ASP A 283 14.85 -8.94 -20.64
N MET A 284 14.58 -7.66 -20.41
CA MET A 284 15.64 -6.70 -20.04
C MET A 284 16.36 -7.09 -18.76
N TYR A 285 15.63 -7.59 -17.76
CA TYR A 285 16.25 -8.03 -16.51
C TYR A 285 17.07 -9.31 -16.68
N ILE A 286 16.56 -10.28 -17.42
CA ILE A 286 17.23 -11.54 -17.73
C ILE A 286 18.53 -11.27 -18.52
N ARG A 287 18.48 -10.40 -19.52
CA ARG A 287 19.66 -9.97 -20.27
C ARG A 287 20.70 -9.34 -19.34
N LYS A 288 20.29 -8.37 -18.51
CA LYS A 288 21.19 -7.71 -17.58
C LYS A 288 21.85 -8.69 -16.59
N MET A 289 21.09 -9.65 -16.09
CA MET A 289 21.61 -10.71 -15.22
C MET A 289 22.68 -11.54 -15.92
N LYS A 290 22.43 -11.99 -17.17
CA LYS A 290 23.39 -12.76 -17.98
C LYS A 290 24.67 -11.96 -18.27
N GLU A 291 24.52 -10.68 -18.66
CA GLU A 291 25.64 -9.75 -18.94
C GLU A 291 26.56 -9.59 -17.73
N GLU A 292 26.01 -9.25 -16.55
CA GLU A 292 26.84 -9.03 -15.37
C GLU A 292 27.56 -10.30 -14.90
N ILE A 293 26.90 -11.47 -14.98
CA ILE A 293 27.53 -12.75 -14.66
C ILE A 293 28.72 -13.01 -15.60
N ARG A 294 28.53 -12.79 -16.92
CA ARG A 294 29.58 -12.99 -17.92
C ARG A 294 30.76 -12.04 -17.73
N ASP A 295 30.43 -10.75 -17.46
CA ASP A 295 31.46 -9.69 -17.50
C ASP A 295 32.28 -9.61 -16.17
N THR A 296 31.63 -9.88 -15.03
CA THR A 296 32.23 -9.67 -13.70
C THR A 296 32.24 -10.91 -12.80
N GLY A 297 31.52 -11.96 -13.18
CA GLY A 297 31.32 -13.15 -12.35
C GLY A 297 30.51 -12.90 -11.07
N ARG A 298 30.04 -11.66 -10.86
CA ARG A 298 29.25 -11.23 -9.68
C ARG A 298 28.09 -10.34 -10.14
N THR A 299 26.95 -10.48 -9.50
CA THR A 299 25.79 -9.66 -9.82
C THR A 299 24.86 -9.53 -8.61
N THR A 300 24.15 -8.40 -8.54
CA THR A 300 23.00 -8.23 -7.63
C THR A 300 21.71 -8.72 -8.29
N PHE A 301 21.73 -9.07 -9.56
CA PHE A 301 20.60 -9.57 -10.33
C PHE A 301 20.50 -11.09 -10.21
N SER A 302 19.33 -11.60 -9.87
CA SER A 302 19.06 -13.05 -9.76
C SER A 302 17.61 -13.35 -10.05
N VAL A 303 17.28 -14.61 -10.32
CA VAL A 303 15.89 -15.05 -10.51
C VAL A 303 15.08 -14.79 -9.25
N ASP A 304 15.58 -15.12 -8.06
CA ASP A 304 14.90 -14.82 -6.80
C ASP A 304 14.64 -13.31 -6.63
N GLN A 305 15.61 -12.47 -6.99
CA GLN A 305 15.45 -11.02 -6.93
C GLN A 305 14.41 -10.52 -7.94
N LEU A 306 14.37 -11.07 -9.16
CA LEU A 306 13.37 -10.72 -10.16
C LEU A 306 11.95 -11.11 -9.70
N ILE A 307 11.79 -12.31 -9.11
CA ILE A 307 10.52 -12.73 -8.50
C ILE A 307 10.07 -11.70 -7.47
N LEU A 308 11.00 -11.24 -6.60
CA LEU A 308 10.68 -10.24 -5.57
C LEU A 308 10.39 -8.86 -6.15
N ILE A 309 11.06 -8.44 -7.21
CA ILE A 309 10.73 -7.19 -7.92
C ILE A 309 9.31 -7.26 -8.47
N CYS A 310 8.96 -8.31 -9.19
CA CYS A 310 7.60 -8.50 -9.72
C CYS A 310 6.57 -8.53 -8.59
N THR A 311 6.87 -9.23 -7.48
CA THR A 311 5.99 -9.26 -6.30
C THR A 311 5.83 -7.87 -5.68
N ASP A 312 6.91 -7.09 -5.54
CA ASP A 312 6.90 -5.75 -4.95
C ASP A 312 6.06 -4.74 -5.73
N TYR A 313 6.02 -4.84 -7.03
CA TYR A 313 5.19 -3.99 -7.87
C TYR A 313 3.75 -4.52 -8.01
N MET A 314 3.56 -5.85 -8.13
CA MET A 314 2.23 -6.44 -8.24
C MET A 314 1.42 -6.29 -6.95
N PHE A 315 2.07 -6.49 -5.81
CA PHE A 315 1.43 -6.49 -4.50
C PHE A 315 0.59 -5.21 -4.21
N PRO A 316 1.14 -3.97 -4.34
CA PRO A 316 0.32 -2.77 -4.18
C PRO A 316 -0.63 -2.54 -5.36
N SER A 317 -0.25 -2.95 -6.58
CA SER A 317 -1.09 -2.78 -7.76
C SER A 317 -2.39 -3.59 -7.63
N ALA A 318 -2.29 -4.84 -7.20
CA ALA A 318 -3.43 -5.74 -7.10
C ALA A 318 -4.48 -5.32 -6.05
N THR A 319 -4.14 -4.49 -5.07
CA THR A 319 -5.05 -4.23 -3.95
C THR A 319 -5.18 -2.77 -3.54
N ALA A 320 -4.15 -1.93 -3.71
CA ALA A 320 -4.24 -0.54 -3.27
C ALA A 320 -5.18 0.27 -4.17
N GLY A 321 -5.08 0.11 -5.50
CA GLY A 321 -5.93 0.83 -6.45
C GLY A 321 -7.40 0.47 -6.31
N GLU A 322 -7.72 -0.83 -6.27
CA GLU A 322 -9.11 -1.29 -6.08
C GLU A 322 -9.69 -0.85 -4.72
N SER A 323 -8.88 -0.89 -3.65
CA SER A 323 -9.32 -0.45 -2.32
C SER A 323 -9.59 1.05 -2.25
N VAL A 324 -8.76 1.87 -2.89
CA VAL A 324 -8.98 3.32 -2.99
C VAL A 324 -10.30 3.61 -3.73
N ILE A 325 -10.56 2.91 -4.85
CA ILE A 325 -11.81 3.10 -5.59
C ILE A 325 -13.01 2.58 -4.79
N GLN A 326 -12.88 1.45 -4.09
CA GLN A 326 -13.96 0.94 -3.23
C GLN A 326 -14.34 1.96 -2.15
N ILE A 327 -13.36 2.61 -1.51
CA ILE A 327 -13.64 3.62 -0.48
C ILE A 327 -14.17 4.91 -1.12
N LEU A 328 -13.74 5.26 -2.34
CA LEU A 328 -14.30 6.39 -3.08
C LEU A 328 -15.77 6.14 -3.47
N VAL A 329 -16.13 4.92 -3.86
CA VAL A 329 -17.53 4.51 -4.09
C VAL A 329 -18.35 4.61 -2.79
N GLU A 330 -17.77 4.27 -1.62
CA GLU A 330 -18.40 4.52 -0.33
C GLU A 330 -18.72 6.02 -0.13
N GLN A 331 -17.82 6.92 -0.56
CA GLN A 331 -18.11 8.37 -0.49
C GLN A 331 -19.29 8.79 -1.39
N MET A 332 -19.52 8.11 -2.52
CA MET A 332 -20.71 8.37 -3.35
C MET A 332 -22.00 7.99 -2.62
N PHE A 333 -21.98 6.99 -1.75
CA PHE A 333 -23.14 6.62 -0.92
C PHE A 333 -23.42 7.61 0.20
N LEU A 334 -22.35 8.22 0.75
CA LEU A 334 -22.43 9.23 1.80
C LEU A 334 -22.75 10.63 1.23
N HIS A 335 -22.37 10.88 -0.02
CA HIS A 335 -22.41 12.16 -0.70
C HIS A 335 -22.90 12.00 -2.15
N PRO A 336 -24.19 11.69 -2.39
CA PRO A 336 -24.74 11.46 -3.74
C PRO A 336 -24.48 12.65 -4.69
N GLU A 337 -24.48 13.87 -4.16
CA GLU A 337 -24.21 15.09 -4.92
C GLU A 337 -22.82 15.13 -5.55
N ILE A 338 -21.87 14.38 -5.01
CA ILE A 338 -20.51 14.24 -5.59
C ILE A 338 -20.58 13.33 -6.80
N GLN A 339 -21.35 12.23 -6.72
CA GLN A 339 -21.60 11.35 -7.84
C GLN A 339 -22.22 12.11 -9.02
N ASP A 340 -23.25 12.92 -8.75
CA ASP A 340 -23.94 13.72 -9.78
C ASP A 340 -22.96 14.66 -10.50
N LYS A 341 -22.10 15.38 -9.76
CA LYS A 341 -21.07 16.26 -10.34
C LYS A 341 -20.05 15.50 -11.20
N ILE A 342 -19.67 14.30 -10.78
CA ILE A 342 -18.76 13.44 -11.58
C ILE A 342 -19.45 13.04 -12.88
N HIS A 343 -20.71 12.64 -12.83
CA HIS A 343 -21.49 12.26 -14.01
C HIS A 343 -21.67 13.44 -14.96
N GLU A 344 -22.01 14.63 -14.46
CA GLU A 344 -22.11 15.87 -15.26
C GLU A 344 -20.78 16.20 -15.97
N GLU A 345 -19.65 16.05 -15.27
CA GLU A 345 -18.33 16.30 -15.84
C GLU A 345 -18.00 15.30 -16.94
N ILE A 346 -18.24 14.00 -16.70
CA ILE A 346 -17.99 12.92 -17.67
C ILE A 346 -18.87 13.13 -18.92
N ASP A 347 -20.16 13.36 -18.74
CA ASP A 347 -21.11 13.55 -19.86
C ASP A 347 -20.73 14.78 -20.70
N ARG A 348 -20.28 15.86 -20.08
CA ARG A 348 -19.84 17.08 -20.77
C ARG A 348 -18.51 16.92 -21.52
N VAL A 349 -17.54 16.16 -20.98
CA VAL A 349 -16.18 16.08 -21.52
C VAL A 349 -16.02 14.91 -22.48
N VAL A 350 -16.58 13.78 -22.13
CA VAL A 350 -16.40 12.49 -22.84
C VAL A 350 -17.64 12.12 -23.64
N GLY A 351 -18.82 12.38 -23.07
CA GLY A 351 -20.08 11.87 -23.60
C GLY A 351 -20.26 10.38 -23.31
N ARG A 352 -21.08 9.70 -24.10
CA ARG A 352 -21.41 8.28 -23.93
C ARG A 352 -20.96 7.37 -25.07
N ASP A 353 -20.46 7.97 -26.17
CA ASP A 353 -20.10 7.24 -27.39
C ASP A 353 -18.72 6.55 -27.29
N ARG A 354 -17.87 6.99 -26.37
CA ARG A 354 -16.54 6.46 -26.12
C ARG A 354 -16.21 6.40 -24.64
N MET A 355 -15.22 5.60 -24.27
CA MET A 355 -14.72 5.57 -22.91
C MET A 355 -13.76 6.76 -22.62
N PRO A 356 -13.68 7.19 -21.34
CA PRO A 356 -12.65 8.12 -20.88
C PRO A 356 -11.24 7.57 -21.15
N ASN A 357 -10.31 8.46 -21.52
CA ASN A 357 -8.91 8.16 -21.66
C ASN A 357 -8.03 9.18 -20.92
N LEU A 358 -6.72 9.00 -20.93
CA LEU A 358 -5.81 9.89 -20.19
C LEU A 358 -5.73 11.31 -20.76
N ASP A 359 -6.14 11.56 -22.02
CA ASP A 359 -6.24 12.92 -22.58
C ASP A 359 -7.39 13.72 -21.99
N ASP A 360 -8.45 13.05 -21.58
CA ASP A 360 -9.62 13.68 -20.97
C ASP A 360 -9.31 14.19 -19.56
N ARG A 361 -8.36 13.58 -18.87
CA ARG A 361 -8.02 13.88 -17.46
C ARG A 361 -7.77 15.36 -17.18
N LYS A 362 -7.14 16.07 -18.10
CA LYS A 362 -6.88 17.53 -17.97
C LYS A 362 -8.15 18.38 -18.00
N ASN A 363 -9.23 17.85 -18.61
CA ASN A 363 -10.52 18.50 -18.76
C ASN A 363 -11.57 17.99 -17.75
N MET A 364 -11.16 17.05 -16.85
CA MET A 364 -11.98 16.45 -15.81
C MET A 364 -11.43 16.79 -14.41
N PRO A 365 -11.33 18.10 -14.07
CA PRO A 365 -10.73 18.54 -12.81
C PRO A 365 -11.48 18.05 -11.57
N TYR A 366 -12.81 17.87 -11.63
CA TYR A 366 -13.61 17.42 -10.49
C TYR A 366 -13.37 15.93 -10.19
N THR A 367 -13.39 15.09 -11.20
CA THR A 367 -13.09 13.65 -11.08
C THR A 367 -11.66 13.43 -10.55
N GLU A 368 -10.68 14.18 -11.06
CA GLU A 368 -9.29 14.13 -10.57
C GLU A 368 -9.18 14.66 -9.13
N ALA A 369 -9.93 15.69 -8.77
CA ALA A 369 -9.99 16.23 -7.41
C ALA A 369 -10.59 15.21 -6.42
N CYS A 370 -11.61 14.45 -6.82
CA CYS A 370 -12.17 13.36 -6.01
C CYS A 370 -11.13 12.28 -5.70
N LEU A 371 -10.33 11.86 -6.69
CA LEU A 371 -9.24 10.91 -6.49
C LEU A 371 -8.14 11.46 -5.56
N ARG A 372 -7.79 12.74 -5.68
CA ARG A 372 -6.81 13.38 -4.79
C ARG A 372 -7.33 13.52 -3.37
N GLU A 373 -8.58 13.98 -3.22
CA GLU A 373 -9.21 14.08 -1.90
C GLU A 373 -9.35 12.72 -1.24
N MET A 374 -9.67 11.68 -2.01
CA MET A 374 -9.73 10.32 -1.48
C MET A 374 -8.37 9.86 -0.89
N LEU A 375 -7.28 10.09 -1.62
CA LEU A 375 -5.93 9.74 -1.17
C LEU A 375 -5.47 10.56 0.05
N ARG A 376 -5.95 11.79 0.22
CA ARG A 376 -5.72 12.60 1.41
C ARG A 376 -6.61 12.15 2.56
N PHE A 377 -7.93 12.08 2.32
CA PHE A 377 -8.95 11.83 3.33
C PHE A 377 -8.76 10.46 3.99
N GLU A 378 -8.58 9.43 3.15
CA GLU A 378 -8.21 8.10 3.62
C GLU A 378 -6.72 7.88 3.38
N THR A 379 -5.92 8.12 4.40
CA THR A 379 -4.49 7.83 4.31
C THR A 379 -4.27 6.34 4.12
N THR A 380 -4.08 5.90 2.87
CA THR A 380 -4.01 4.47 2.51
C THR A 380 -2.89 3.75 3.27
N VAL A 381 -1.74 4.39 3.48
CA VAL A 381 -0.60 3.86 4.25
C VAL A 381 -0.27 4.81 5.41
N PRO A 382 -0.97 4.67 6.57
CA PRO A 382 -0.98 5.66 7.64
C PRO A 382 0.38 6.03 8.22
N LEU A 383 1.27 5.04 8.40
CA LEU A 383 2.62 5.21 8.99
C LEU A 383 3.75 5.07 7.97
N ALA A 384 3.41 5.06 6.65
CA ALA A 384 4.33 4.71 5.58
C ALA A 384 5.00 3.32 5.80
N VAL A 385 5.94 2.93 4.95
CA VAL A 385 6.79 1.76 5.22
C VAL A 385 7.87 2.19 6.21
N PRO A 386 8.03 1.53 7.37
CA PRO A 386 8.96 1.98 8.39
C PRO A 386 10.39 2.14 7.85
N HIS A 387 10.98 3.27 8.18
CA HIS A 387 12.37 3.60 7.88
C HIS A 387 13.30 3.09 8.99
N ARG A 388 14.61 3.07 8.72
CA ARG A 388 15.68 2.82 9.67
C ARG A 388 16.70 3.94 9.57
N CYS A 389 17.14 4.45 10.71
CA CYS A 389 18.27 5.35 10.78
C CYS A 389 19.55 4.61 10.39
N VAL A 390 20.29 5.10 9.41
CA VAL A 390 21.51 4.41 8.88
C VAL A 390 22.82 4.92 9.48
N VAL A 391 22.77 6.01 10.24
CA VAL A 391 23.91 6.62 10.93
C VAL A 391 23.39 7.46 12.09
N ASP A 392 24.13 7.56 13.17
CA ASP A 392 23.80 8.42 14.30
C ASP A 392 23.55 9.86 13.84
N THR A 393 22.39 10.40 14.23
CA THR A 393 21.97 11.74 13.81
C THR A 393 21.06 12.40 14.86
N THR A 394 20.55 13.58 14.56
CA THR A 394 19.58 14.28 15.38
C THR A 394 18.30 14.55 14.61
N LEU A 395 17.16 14.50 15.28
CA LEU A 395 15.85 14.85 14.74
C LEU A 395 15.02 15.57 15.80
N ASP A 396 14.49 16.76 15.47
CA ASP A 396 13.70 17.59 16.41
C ASP A 396 14.41 17.84 17.76
N GLY A 397 15.76 17.97 17.75
CA GLY A 397 16.59 18.18 18.93
C GLY A 397 16.94 16.90 19.72
N TYR A 398 16.43 15.73 19.34
CA TYR A 398 16.71 14.45 19.99
C TYR A 398 17.80 13.67 19.25
N HIS A 399 18.59 12.88 19.99
CA HIS A 399 19.55 11.95 19.42
C HIS A 399 18.83 10.70 18.88
N ILE A 400 19.09 10.37 17.63
CA ILE A 400 18.57 9.18 16.95
C ILE A 400 19.77 8.29 16.59
N ALA A 401 19.92 7.22 17.33
CA ALA A 401 21.00 6.26 17.10
C ALA A 401 20.79 5.48 15.80
N GLU A 402 21.88 5.05 15.21
CA GLU A 402 21.87 4.09 14.11
C GLU A 402 20.98 2.87 14.45
N ASN A 403 20.33 2.31 13.46
CA ASN A 403 19.37 1.20 13.57
C ASN A 403 18.08 1.50 14.34
N THR A 404 17.83 2.75 14.75
CA THR A 404 16.51 3.17 15.27
C THR A 404 15.46 3.07 14.15
N ALA A 405 14.30 2.48 14.47
CA ALA A 405 13.13 2.49 13.60
C ALA A 405 12.55 3.90 13.53
N VAL A 406 12.27 4.39 12.32
CA VAL A 406 11.71 5.73 12.12
C VAL A 406 10.39 5.63 11.36
N GLY A 407 9.29 5.88 12.06
CA GLY A 407 7.95 5.95 11.49
C GLY A 407 7.62 7.35 11.00
N VAL A 408 6.91 7.42 9.89
CA VAL A 408 6.42 8.66 9.29
C VAL A 408 4.90 8.65 9.33
N ASN A 409 4.30 9.44 10.22
CA ASN A 409 2.85 9.46 10.39
C ASN A 409 2.19 10.36 9.34
N LEU A 410 1.92 9.80 8.15
CA LEU A 410 1.26 10.50 7.05
C LEU A 410 -0.15 10.96 7.43
N THR A 411 -0.87 10.18 8.26
CA THR A 411 -2.19 10.58 8.76
C THR A 411 -2.11 11.92 9.49
N SER A 412 -1.07 12.14 10.30
CA SER A 412 -0.91 13.40 11.04
C SER A 412 -0.75 14.63 10.14
N LEU A 413 -0.23 14.44 8.93
CA LEU A 413 -0.13 15.49 7.91
C LEU A 413 -1.48 15.69 7.21
N HIS A 414 -2.20 14.59 6.89
CA HIS A 414 -3.44 14.64 6.15
C HIS A 414 -4.64 15.16 6.96
N ILE A 415 -4.58 15.09 8.31
CA ILE A 415 -5.61 15.63 9.20
C ILE A 415 -5.17 16.91 9.93
N ASP A 416 -4.09 17.54 9.49
CA ASP A 416 -3.59 18.79 10.08
C ASP A 416 -4.56 19.95 9.75
N LYS A 417 -5.12 20.59 10.80
CA LYS A 417 -6.13 21.65 10.64
C LYS A 417 -5.55 22.94 10.12
N ASP A 418 -4.30 23.25 10.45
CA ASP A 418 -3.64 24.46 9.96
C ASP A 418 -3.34 24.36 8.47
N LEU A 419 -3.14 23.13 7.98
CA LEU A 419 -2.87 22.85 6.57
C LEU A 419 -4.15 22.74 5.72
N TRP A 420 -5.23 22.13 6.26
CA TRP A 420 -6.42 21.73 5.50
C TRP A 420 -7.71 22.45 5.89
N GLY A 421 -7.74 23.15 7.03
CA GLY A 421 -8.93 23.82 7.60
C GLY A 421 -9.92 22.83 8.21
N ASP A 422 -10.61 22.11 7.37
CA ASP A 422 -11.64 21.10 7.67
C ASP A 422 -11.22 19.69 7.18
N PRO A 423 -10.16 19.09 7.70
CA PRO A 423 -9.62 17.83 7.19
C PRO A 423 -10.57 16.63 7.33
N GLU A 424 -11.54 16.72 8.23
CA GLU A 424 -12.59 15.72 8.48
C GLU A 424 -13.69 15.71 7.44
N VAL A 425 -13.76 16.70 6.55
CA VAL A 425 -14.76 16.80 5.49
C VAL A 425 -14.16 16.30 4.19
N PHE A 426 -14.85 15.33 3.53
CA PHE A 426 -14.53 14.93 2.17
C PHE A 426 -14.97 16.01 1.20
N ARG A 427 -14.05 16.81 0.69
CA ARG A 427 -14.32 18.00 -0.11
C ARG A 427 -13.36 18.11 -1.29
N PRO A 428 -13.71 17.56 -2.45
CA PRO A 428 -12.88 17.62 -3.66
C PRO A 428 -12.54 19.04 -4.11
N GLU A 429 -13.42 19.99 -3.86
CA GLU A 429 -13.27 21.40 -4.25
C GLU A 429 -12.02 22.07 -3.66
N ARG A 430 -11.41 21.48 -2.59
CA ARG A 430 -10.13 22.00 -2.05
C ARG A 430 -8.97 21.95 -3.05
N PHE A 431 -9.08 21.10 -4.08
CA PHE A 431 -8.09 20.96 -5.17
C PHE A 431 -8.49 21.69 -6.44
N ILE A 432 -9.57 22.49 -6.41
CA ILE A 432 -10.05 23.22 -7.58
C ILE A 432 -9.96 24.71 -7.35
N LYS A 433 -9.36 25.42 -8.32
CA LYS A 433 -9.30 26.88 -8.34
C LYS A 433 -9.66 27.41 -9.72
N ASN A 434 -10.62 28.32 -9.78
CA ASN A 434 -11.11 28.88 -11.04
C ASN A 434 -11.55 27.81 -12.07
N GLY A 435 -12.23 26.74 -11.60
CA GLY A 435 -12.71 25.63 -12.44
C GLY A 435 -11.61 24.70 -12.98
N ARG A 436 -10.37 24.82 -12.49
CA ARG A 436 -9.24 23.98 -12.88
C ARG A 436 -8.62 23.30 -11.68
N LEU A 437 -7.99 22.16 -11.93
CA LEU A 437 -7.23 21.47 -10.90
C LEU A 437 -6.03 22.33 -10.46
N ASP A 438 -5.95 22.64 -9.17
CA ASP A 438 -4.84 23.34 -8.55
C ASP A 438 -3.90 22.35 -7.86
N VAL A 439 -2.94 21.80 -8.60
CA VAL A 439 -1.94 20.85 -8.07
C VAL A 439 -1.05 21.51 -7.01
N ALA A 440 -0.86 22.85 -7.06
CA ALA A 440 -0.04 23.57 -6.10
C ALA A 440 -0.68 23.61 -4.69
N SER A 441 -2.01 23.50 -4.59
CA SER A 441 -2.73 23.40 -3.32
C SER A 441 -2.64 22.00 -2.69
N ASP A 442 -2.24 20.97 -3.45
CA ASP A 442 -2.08 19.62 -2.95
C ASP A 442 -0.82 19.52 -2.08
N LYS A 443 -1.02 19.54 -0.77
CA LYS A 443 0.02 19.39 0.23
C LYS A 443 0.07 17.96 0.79
N SER A 444 -0.78 17.08 0.28
CA SER A 444 -0.80 15.67 0.68
C SER A 444 0.44 14.92 0.19
N LEU A 445 0.81 13.87 0.89
CA LEU A 445 1.92 13.01 0.53
C LEU A 445 1.48 11.53 0.52
N PRO A 446 0.42 11.16 -0.21
CA PRO A 446 -0.11 9.79 -0.17
C PRO A 446 0.87 8.75 -0.72
N PHE A 447 1.82 9.18 -1.54
CA PHE A 447 2.88 8.36 -2.12
C PHE A 447 4.25 8.58 -1.45
N GLY A 448 4.29 9.34 -0.33
CA GLY A 448 5.53 9.72 0.34
C GLY A 448 6.30 10.83 -0.40
N ALA A 449 7.59 10.93 -0.13
CA ALA A 449 8.50 11.90 -0.75
C ALA A 449 9.96 11.41 -0.72
N GLY A 450 10.88 12.19 -1.30
CA GLY A 450 12.31 11.92 -1.27
C GLY A 450 12.71 10.67 -2.05
N ARG A 451 13.83 10.08 -1.65
CA ARG A 451 14.41 8.91 -2.35
C ARG A 451 13.54 7.66 -2.26
N ARG A 452 12.69 7.57 -1.21
CA ARG A 452 11.75 6.48 -0.94
C ARG A 452 10.33 6.75 -1.46
N LEU A 453 10.14 7.82 -2.27
CA LEU A 453 8.88 8.08 -2.97
C LEU A 453 8.36 6.82 -3.64
N CYS A 454 7.06 6.60 -3.62
CA CYS A 454 6.42 5.43 -4.24
C CYS A 454 6.87 5.28 -5.71
N ALA A 455 7.37 4.10 -6.03
CA ALA A 455 7.82 3.79 -7.39
C ALA A 455 6.67 3.76 -8.41
N GLY A 456 5.46 3.43 -7.94
CA GLY A 456 4.27 3.26 -8.77
C GLY A 456 3.32 4.45 -8.83
N GLU A 457 3.69 5.64 -8.34
CA GLU A 457 2.76 6.78 -8.27
C GLU A 457 2.13 7.11 -9.62
N THR A 458 2.94 7.23 -10.69
CA THR A 458 2.43 7.59 -12.03
C THR A 458 1.46 6.53 -12.55
N TYR A 459 1.85 5.26 -12.47
CA TYR A 459 1.00 4.13 -12.86
C TYR A 459 -0.31 4.10 -12.07
N ALA A 460 -0.24 4.20 -10.74
CA ALA A 460 -1.41 4.17 -9.87
C ALA A 460 -2.40 5.30 -10.19
N ARG A 461 -1.91 6.54 -10.35
CA ARG A 461 -2.77 7.69 -10.67
C ARG A 461 -3.43 7.54 -12.05
N GLN A 462 -2.73 7.02 -13.04
CA GLN A 462 -3.27 6.80 -14.38
C GLN A 462 -4.34 5.69 -14.36
N CYS A 463 -4.00 4.55 -13.78
CA CYS A 463 -4.90 3.40 -13.72
C CYS A 463 -6.16 3.70 -12.88
N MET A 464 -6.01 4.33 -11.70
CA MET A 464 -7.17 4.73 -10.89
C MET A 464 -8.09 5.70 -11.64
N PHE A 465 -7.52 6.67 -12.39
CA PHE A 465 -8.34 7.59 -13.18
C PHE A 465 -9.12 6.84 -14.27
N GLN A 466 -8.46 6.00 -15.07
CA GLN A 466 -9.12 5.25 -16.14
C GLN A 466 -10.22 4.34 -15.60
N VAL A 467 -9.92 3.55 -14.57
CA VAL A 467 -10.89 2.62 -13.96
C VAL A 467 -12.06 3.37 -13.35
N PHE A 468 -11.80 4.39 -12.55
CA PHE A 468 -12.83 5.13 -11.85
C PHE A 468 -13.72 5.94 -12.81
N ALA A 469 -13.12 6.71 -13.72
CA ALA A 469 -13.89 7.52 -14.68
C ALA A 469 -14.76 6.64 -15.60
N SER A 470 -14.24 5.52 -16.07
CA SER A 470 -14.99 4.58 -16.91
C SER A 470 -16.09 3.86 -16.13
N PHE A 471 -15.83 3.49 -14.88
CA PHE A 471 -16.81 2.87 -14.01
C PHE A 471 -17.98 3.85 -13.74
N MET A 472 -17.67 5.10 -13.41
CA MET A 472 -18.69 6.15 -13.21
C MET A 472 -19.38 6.59 -14.50
N GLN A 473 -18.75 6.48 -15.67
CA GLN A 473 -19.43 6.68 -16.94
C GLN A 473 -20.51 5.62 -17.18
N ALA A 474 -20.17 4.36 -16.88
CA ALA A 474 -21.06 3.22 -17.18
C ALA A 474 -22.18 3.05 -16.16
N PHE A 475 -21.99 3.48 -14.91
CA PHE A 475 -22.88 3.11 -13.81
C PHE A 475 -23.20 4.26 -12.85
N ASP A 476 -24.46 4.26 -12.38
CA ASP A 476 -24.85 4.83 -11.09
C ASP A 476 -24.57 3.82 -10.00
N VAL A 477 -24.04 4.27 -8.87
CA VAL A 477 -23.70 3.40 -7.72
C VAL A 477 -24.56 3.72 -6.51
N SER A 478 -24.97 2.66 -5.80
CA SER A 478 -25.70 2.78 -4.53
C SER A 478 -25.43 1.59 -3.63
N THR A 479 -25.88 1.67 -2.39
CA THR A 479 -25.82 0.52 -1.47
C THR A 479 -26.63 -0.65 -2.02
N ALA A 480 -26.26 -1.88 -1.65
CA ALA A 480 -26.90 -3.09 -2.18
C ALA A 480 -28.41 -3.14 -1.93
N ASP A 481 -28.87 -2.60 -0.79
CA ASP A 481 -30.29 -2.55 -0.41
C ASP A 481 -31.00 -1.23 -0.82
N GLY A 482 -30.27 -0.30 -1.47
CA GLY A 482 -30.79 1.00 -1.90
C GLY A 482 -31.02 2.01 -0.78
N ARG A 483 -30.61 1.71 0.46
CA ARG A 483 -30.76 2.64 1.58
C ARG A 483 -29.57 3.59 1.66
N PRO A 484 -29.80 4.87 2.01
CA PRO A 484 -28.67 5.80 2.22
C PRO A 484 -27.71 5.29 3.30
N LEU A 485 -26.43 5.38 3.02
CA LEU A 485 -25.41 5.09 4.02
C LEU A 485 -25.33 6.28 5.00
N THR A 486 -25.42 6.02 6.30
CA THR A 486 -25.39 7.06 7.34
C THR A 486 -24.04 7.14 8.06
N LYS A 487 -23.21 6.11 7.91
CA LYS A 487 -21.89 6.02 8.53
C LYS A 487 -20.92 5.27 7.61
N PRO A 488 -19.66 5.67 7.57
CA PRO A 488 -18.65 4.94 6.82
C PRO A 488 -18.43 3.53 7.40
N ALA A 489 -18.03 2.61 6.56
CA ALA A 489 -17.65 1.25 6.96
C ALA A 489 -16.46 1.27 7.93
N ARG A 490 -16.34 0.21 8.73
CA ARG A 490 -15.19 0.05 9.63
C ARG A 490 -13.91 -0.07 8.80
N ARG A 491 -12.89 0.72 9.15
CA ARG A 491 -11.56 0.60 8.56
C ARG A 491 -10.82 -0.63 9.08
N ILE A 492 -10.25 -1.40 8.18
CA ILE A 492 -9.40 -2.56 8.46
C ILE A 492 -7.96 -2.13 8.23
N GLN A 493 -7.20 -2.06 9.31
CA GLN A 493 -5.78 -1.68 9.25
C GLN A 493 -4.92 -2.89 8.87
N GLY A 494 -4.00 -2.68 7.95
CA GLY A 494 -2.97 -3.59 7.53
C GLY A 494 -1.76 -2.76 7.08
N ILE A 495 -0.99 -3.21 6.12
CA ILE A 495 0.00 -2.37 5.43
C ILE A 495 -0.73 -1.21 4.75
N ILE A 496 -1.89 -1.49 4.16
CA ILE A 496 -2.82 -0.48 3.67
C ILE A 496 -4.12 -0.50 4.46
N THR A 497 -4.78 0.65 4.53
CA THR A 497 -6.14 0.76 5.04
C THR A 497 -7.13 0.25 4.01
N THR A 498 -8.03 -0.63 4.42
CA THR A 498 -9.11 -1.19 3.59
C THR A 498 -10.45 -1.12 4.31
N ILE A 499 -11.53 -1.44 3.61
CA ILE A 499 -12.85 -1.69 4.20
C ILE A 499 -13.28 -3.13 3.92
N PRO A 500 -14.30 -3.65 4.62
CA PRO A 500 -14.84 -4.98 4.31
C PRO A 500 -15.28 -5.10 2.85
N GLU A 501 -15.07 -6.26 2.28
CA GLU A 501 -15.66 -6.59 0.98
C GLU A 501 -17.19 -6.60 1.09
N GLY A 502 -17.86 -6.23 0.03
CA GLY A 502 -19.32 -6.19 0.04
C GLY A 502 -19.95 -6.02 -1.33
N TRP A 503 -21.24 -6.36 -1.38
CA TRP A 503 -22.06 -6.13 -2.54
C TRP A 503 -22.46 -4.67 -2.65
N VAL A 504 -22.39 -4.13 -3.85
CA VAL A 504 -22.74 -2.76 -4.22
C VAL A 504 -23.68 -2.84 -5.42
N ARG A 505 -24.75 -2.06 -5.41
CA ARG A 505 -25.65 -1.95 -6.56
C ARG A 505 -25.03 -1.01 -7.59
N VAL A 506 -24.97 -1.48 -8.82
CA VAL A 506 -24.52 -0.70 -9.98
C VAL A 506 -25.57 -0.79 -11.08
N THR A 507 -26.13 0.36 -11.43
CA THR A 507 -27.21 0.47 -12.43
C THR A 507 -26.63 1.13 -13.67
N PRO A 508 -26.78 0.53 -14.86
CA PRO A 508 -26.29 1.13 -16.10
C PRO A 508 -26.90 2.53 -16.31
N ARG A 509 -26.06 3.48 -16.71
CA ARG A 509 -26.48 4.82 -17.12
C ARG A 509 -26.86 4.75 -18.61
N ILE A 510 -28.13 4.89 -18.89
CA ILE A 510 -28.70 4.82 -20.24
C ILE A 510 -28.58 6.20 -20.92
#